data_52603314fa979926c67ebb0b20ffbdbf
#
_entry.id   52603314fa979926c67ebb0b20ffbdbf
#
_cell.length_a   1.000
_cell.length_b   1.000
_cell.length_c   1.000
_cell.angle_alpha   90.00
_cell.angle_beta   90.00
_cell.angle_gamma   90.00
#
_symmetry.space_group_name_H-M   'P 1'
#
loop_
_entity.id
_entity.type
_entity.pdbx_description
1 polymer ?
#
loop_
_entity_poly.entity_id
_entity_poly.type
_entity_poly.pdbx_seq_one_letter_code
_entity_poly.pdbx_strand_id
1 'polypeptide(L)'
;RYLRAKRRNGFISFISMASILGIALGVTVLITTLSVMSGFQKEIRDRLLQMAAHATVTAEGEPMRDWQKAVEVAGKDARIIGAAPYIEIQGMLSGPRVQGAVVQGVDPALESKVSVIAEKMTTGSLDSLAQGEFNIILGKELALWLGVGVGDNVVATLAEVQGTPLGAMARTKRFHV
;
A
#
# COMPACT_ATOMS: atom_id res chain seq x y z
N ARG A 1 -17.39 50.49 15.26
CA ARG A 1 -18.19 51.74 15.35
C ARG A 1 -18.34 52.46 14.02
N TYR A 2 -17.61 52.09 12.96
CA TYR A 2 -17.62 52.77 11.66
C TYR A 2 -18.45 52.11 10.56
N LEU A 3 -19.03 50.94 10.80
CA LEU A 3 -19.83 50.22 9.80
C LEU A 3 -21.31 50.63 9.75
N ARG A 4 -21.74 51.62 10.56
CA ARG A 4 -23.13 52.09 10.60
C ARG A 4 -23.29 53.52 10.13
N ALA A 5 -22.63 53.85 9.04
CA ALA A 5 -22.91 55.12 8.33
C ALA A 5 -24.18 54.92 7.47
N LYS A 6 -25.29 55.46 7.92
CA LYS A 6 -26.58 55.52 7.22
C LYS A 6 -26.40 56.41 5.96
N ARG A 7 -25.99 55.78 4.86
CA ARG A 7 -25.91 56.48 3.55
C ARG A 7 -27.07 56.04 2.65
N ARG A 8 -27.81 56.98 2.24
CA ARG A 8 -29.01 56.96 1.37
C ARG A 8 -28.70 56.66 -0.11
N ASN A 9 -27.59 56.06 -0.46
CA ASN A 9 -27.22 55.73 -1.83
C ASN A 9 -27.29 54.20 -2.02
N GLY A 10 -28.45 53.70 -2.50
CA GLY A 10 -28.70 52.28 -2.75
C GLY A 10 -27.64 51.61 -3.65
N PHE A 11 -27.02 52.40 -4.56
CA PHE A 11 -25.96 51.93 -5.45
C PHE A 11 -24.68 51.53 -4.70
N ILE A 12 -24.23 52.34 -3.73
CA ILE A 12 -23.03 52.02 -2.90
C ILE A 12 -23.29 50.82 -2.02
N SER A 13 -24.51 50.68 -1.47
CA SER A 13 -24.90 49.52 -0.67
C SER A 13 -24.91 48.24 -1.50
N PHE A 14 -25.38 48.30 -2.73
CA PHE A 14 -25.37 47.16 -3.67
C PHE A 14 -23.96 46.71 -4.01
N ILE A 15 -23.05 47.63 -4.34
CA ILE A 15 -21.65 47.30 -4.63
C ILE A 15 -20.96 46.65 -3.42
N SER A 16 -21.18 47.21 -2.22
CA SER A 16 -20.61 46.64 -0.99
C SER A 16 -21.13 45.22 -0.72
N MET A 17 -22.44 44.99 -0.90
CA MET A 17 -23.04 43.67 -0.74
C MET A 17 -22.50 42.68 -1.78
N ALA A 18 -22.40 43.06 -3.03
CA ALA A 18 -21.84 42.23 -4.10
C ALA A 18 -20.36 41.83 -3.80
N SER A 19 -19.58 42.83 -3.33
CA SER A 19 -18.17 42.58 -2.96
C SER A 19 -18.05 41.59 -1.77
N ILE A 20 -18.87 41.76 -0.73
CA ILE A 20 -18.88 40.87 0.43
C ILE A 20 -19.29 39.45 0.02
N LEU A 21 -20.33 39.31 -0.79
CA LEU A 21 -20.77 38.02 -1.32
C LEU A 21 -19.69 37.35 -2.19
N GLY A 22 -19.02 38.14 -3.05
CA GLY A 22 -17.92 37.61 -3.87
C GLY A 22 -16.77 37.08 -3.03
N ILE A 23 -16.35 37.83 -2.01
CA ILE A 23 -15.30 37.39 -1.09
C ILE A 23 -15.76 36.17 -0.30
N ALA A 24 -16.98 36.16 0.23
CA ALA A 24 -17.53 35.05 1.00
C ALA A 24 -17.58 33.77 0.16
N LEU A 25 -18.04 33.82 -1.08
CA LEU A 25 -18.03 32.72 -2.02
C LEU A 25 -16.60 32.22 -2.30
N GLY A 26 -15.67 33.14 -2.59
CA GLY A 26 -14.28 32.81 -2.86
C GLY A 26 -13.62 32.07 -1.68
N VAL A 27 -13.81 32.56 -0.46
CA VAL A 27 -13.30 31.93 0.76
C VAL A 27 -13.97 30.56 1.00
N THR A 28 -15.27 30.48 0.79
CA THR A 28 -16.00 29.19 0.95
C THR A 28 -15.47 28.14 0.00
N VAL A 29 -15.30 28.46 -1.27
CA VAL A 29 -14.74 27.54 -2.28
C VAL A 29 -13.33 27.12 -1.89
N LEU A 30 -12.49 28.05 -1.46
CA LEU A 30 -11.11 27.75 -1.05
C LEU A 30 -11.08 26.80 0.15
N ILE A 31 -11.85 27.08 1.19
CA ILE A 31 -11.92 26.21 2.39
C ILE A 31 -12.44 24.84 2.01
N THR A 32 -13.49 24.73 1.21
CA THR A 32 -14.05 23.47 0.78
C THR A 32 -13.03 22.64 0.00
N THR A 33 -12.35 23.26 -0.96
CA THR A 33 -11.32 22.56 -1.76
C THR A 33 -10.17 22.05 -0.89
N LEU A 34 -9.66 22.89 0.03
CA LEU A 34 -8.60 22.48 0.94
C LEU A 34 -9.04 21.38 1.90
N SER A 35 -10.28 21.43 2.39
CA SER A 35 -10.84 20.41 3.28
C SER A 35 -10.97 19.06 2.58
N VAL A 36 -11.49 19.04 1.35
CA VAL A 36 -11.61 17.83 0.54
C VAL A 36 -10.22 17.25 0.26
N MET A 37 -9.26 18.09 -0.14
CA MET A 37 -7.89 17.63 -0.42
C MET A 37 -7.21 17.05 0.82
N SER A 38 -7.35 17.71 1.97
CA SER A 38 -6.79 17.24 3.23
C SER A 38 -7.44 15.91 3.69
N GLY A 39 -8.75 15.78 3.53
CA GLY A 39 -9.48 14.55 3.83
C GLY A 39 -9.02 13.40 2.94
N PHE A 40 -8.86 13.64 1.65
CA PHE A 40 -8.37 12.65 0.69
C PHE A 40 -6.93 12.20 0.98
N GLN A 41 -6.03 13.14 1.29
CA GLN A 41 -4.66 12.82 1.67
C GLN A 41 -4.59 11.96 2.94
N LYS A 42 -5.43 12.27 3.93
CA LYS A 42 -5.51 11.48 5.16
C LYS A 42 -6.00 10.07 4.87
N GLU A 43 -7.09 9.94 4.12
CA GLU A 43 -7.67 8.64 3.76
C GLU A 43 -6.68 7.74 2.99
N ILE A 44 -5.97 8.31 2.00
CA ILE A 44 -4.93 7.55 1.28
C ILE A 44 -3.82 7.11 2.23
N ARG A 45 -3.33 8.02 3.07
CA ARG A 45 -2.27 7.70 4.03
C ARG A 45 -2.69 6.57 4.96
N ASP A 46 -3.88 6.67 5.54
CA ASP A 46 -4.38 5.68 6.48
C ASP A 46 -4.53 4.29 5.81
N ARG A 47 -5.01 4.24 4.58
CA ARG A 47 -5.10 2.99 3.80
C ARG A 47 -3.74 2.40 3.45
N LEU A 48 -2.78 3.22 3.03
CA LEU A 48 -1.44 2.73 2.68
C LEU A 48 -0.70 2.22 3.92
N LEU A 49 -0.80 2.93 5.04
CA LEU A 49 -0.14 2.53 6.28
C LEU A 49 -0.72 1.26 6.91
N GLN A 50 -1.98 0.92 6.63
CA GLN A 50 -2.58 -0.33 7.12
C GLN A 50 -2.05 -1.57 6.40
N MET A 51 -1.55 -1.43 5.19
CA MET A 51 -1.10 -2.55 4.34
C MET A 51 0.43 -2.71 4.31
N ALA A 52 1.17 -1.72 4.79
CA ALA A 52 2.63 -1.73 4.80
C ALA A 52 3.17 -1.65 6.23
N ALA A 53 4.30 -2.32 6.46
CA ALA A 53 5.01 -2.21 7.73
C ALA A 53 5.40 -0.74 8.00
N HIS A 54 5.22 -0.27 9.23
CA HIS A 54 5.54 1.11 9.62
C HIS A 54 7.05 1.38 9.60
N ALA A 55 7.86 0.33 9.77
CA ALA A 55 9.31 0.39 9.69
C ALA A 55 9.85 -0.94 9.16
N THR A 56 10.90 -0.86 8.36
CA THR A 56 11.61 -2.02 7.84
C THR A 56 13.05 -1.97 8.32
N VAL A 57 13.54 -3.08 8.84
CA VAL A 57 14.93 -3.25 9.24
C VAL A 57 15.63 -4.14 8.22
N THR A 58 16.64 -3.62 7.56
CA THR A 58 17.42 -4.34 6.54
C THR A 58 18.89 -4.40 6.95
N ALA A 59 19.58 -5.48 6.61
CA ALA A 59 21.03 -5.53 6.72
C ALA A 59 21.66 -4.87 5.47
N GLU A 60 22.79 -4.22 5.65
CA GLU A 60 23.53 -3.60 4.54
C GLU A 60 24.14 -4.69 3.65
N GLY A 61 23.69 -4.76 2.40
CA GLY A 61 24.30 -5.56 1.33
C GLY A 61 23.98 -7.06 1.29
N GLU A 62 23.43 -7.65 2.34
CA GLU A 62 23.08 -9.07 2.39
C GLU A 62 21.73 -9.33 3.07
N PRO A 63 21.04 -10.45 2.76
CA PRO A 63 19.86 -10.87 3.50
C PRO A 63 20.17 -11.05 4.99
N MET A 64 19.30 -10.53 5.85
CA MET A 64 19.45 -10.66 7.30
C MET A 64 19.28 -12.12 7.73
N ARG A 65 20.37 -12.79 8.07
CA ARG A 65 20.34 -14.19 8.54
C ARG A 65 19.83 -14.33 9.97
N ASP A 66 20.16 -13.36 10.82
CA ASP A 66 19.81 -13.35 12.25
C ASP A 66 18.52 -12.57 12.53
N TRP A 67 17.52 -12.69 11.66
CA TRP A 67 16.25 -11.97 11.78
C TRP A 67 15.51 -12.26 13.11
N GLN A 68 15.68 -13.46 13.68
CA GLN A 68 15.09 -13.84 14.97
C GLN A 68 15.55 -12.93 16.11
N LYS A 69 16.85 -12.57 16.12
CA LYS A 69 17.38 -11.60 17.10
C LYS A 69 16.78 -10.20 16.91
N ALA A 70 16.58 -9.78 15.66
CA ALA A 70 15.93 -8.51 15.37
C ALA A 70 14.49 -8.49 15.89
N VAL A 71 13.74 -9.56 15.69
CA VAL A 71 12.37 -9.71 16.22
C VAL A 71 12.36 -9.71 17.75
N GLU A 72 13.30 -10.40 18.40
CA GLU A 72 13.42 -10.42 19.86
C GLU A 72 13.73 -9.02 20.43
N VAL A 73 14.66 -8.31 19.80
CA VAL A 73 15.01 -6.93 20.21
C VAL A 73 13.82 -5.99 20.00
N ALA A 74 13.15 -6.09 18.87
CA ALA A 74 11.95 -5.30 18.58
C ALA A 74 10.84 -5.56 19.60
N GLY A 75 10.62 -6.80 19.99
CA GLY A 75 9.60 -7.19 20.98
C GLY A 75 9.83 -6.66 22.40
N LYS A 76 11.02 -6.11 22.70
CA LYS A 76 11.30 -5.46 24.01
C LYS A 76 10.71 -4.05 24.10
N ASP A 77 10.37 -3.40 23.00
CA ASP A 77 9.75 -2.08 22.99
C ASP A 77 8.21 -2.23 22.93
N ALA A 78 7.53 -1.77 23.98
CA ALA A 78 6.08 -1.85 24.10
C ALA A 78 5.29 -1.08 23.00
N ARG A 79 5.96 -0.25 22.22
CA ARG A 79 5.37 0.47 21.08
C ARG A 79 5.29 -0.40 19.81
N ILE A 80 6.03 -1.52 19.78
CA ILE A 80 6.05 -2.43 18.63
C ILE A 80 5.03 -3.53 18.87
N ILE A 81 4.00 -3.56 18.05
CA ILE A 81 2.88 -4.51 18.15
C ILE A 81 3.27 -5.88 17.62
N GLY A 82 4.10 -5.91 16.59
CA GLY A 82 4.55 -7.16 15.96
C GLY A 82 5.74 -6.91 15.02
N ALA A 83 6.45 -7.98 14.73
CA ALA A 83 7.52 -8.00 13.73
C ALA A 83 7.46 -9.32 12.97
N ALA A 84 7.58 -9.27 11.65
CA ALA A 84 7.60 -10.43 10.78
C ALA A 84 8.74 -10.30 9.77
N PRO A 85 9.44 -11.40 9.46
CA PRO A 85 10.42 -11.41 8.38
C PRO A 85 9.71 -11.44 7.03
N TYR A 86 10.25 -10.75 6.04
CA TYR A 86 9.81 -10.88 4.67
C TYR A 86 10.99 -10.86 3.71
N ILE A 87 10.78 -11.39 2.51
CA ILE A 87 11.70 -11.33 1.39
C ILE A 87 10.95 -10.66 0.24
N GLU A 88 11.55 -9.66 -0.36
CA GLU A 88 10.96 -8.96 -1.50
C GLU A 88 11.82 -9.16 -2.74
N ILE A 89 11.22 -9.64 -3.82
CA ILE A 89 11.91 -9.89 -5.08
C ILE A 89 11.07 -9.33 -6.22
N GLN A 90 11.70 -8.57 -7.09
CA GLN A 90 11.06 -8.13 -8.33
C GLN A 90 11.09 -9.26 -9.36
N GLY A 91 9.98 -9.43 -10.07
CA GLY A 91 9.85 -10.49 -11.05
C GLY A 91 8.71 -10.24 -12.03
N MET A 92 8.49 -11.22 -12.88
CA MET A 92 7.38 -11.26 -13.82
C MET A 92 6.45 -12.41 -13.46
N LEU A 93 5.17 -12.14 -13.38
CA LEU A 93 4.13 -13.16 -13.25
C LEU A 93 3.52 -13.41 -14.63
N SER A 94 3.48 -14.68 -15.01
CA SER A 94 2.96 -15.14 -16.30
C SER A 94 1.79 -16.09 -16.07
N GLY A 95 0.64 -15.71 -16.58
CA GLY A 95 -0.57 -16.52 -16.77
C GLY A 95 -0.94 -16.46 -18.27
N PRO A 96 -2.21 -16.30 -18.61
CA PRO A 96 -2.64 -15.93 -19.96
C PRO A 96 -2.04 -14.60 -20.44
N ARG A 97 -1.73 -13.69 -19.52
CA ARG A 97 -0.98 -12.46 -19.76
C ARG A 97 0.24 -12.42 -18.86
N VAL A 98 1.13 -11.47 -19.12
CA VAL A 98 2.39 -11.28 -18.37
C VAL A 98 2.41 -9.90 -17.76
N GLN A 99 2.80 -9.81 -16.49
CA GLN A 99 2.91 -8.54 -15.76
C GLN A 99 4.13 -8.55 -14.84
N GLY A 100 4.85 -7.43 -14.81
CA GLY A 100 5.86 -7.18 -13.78
C GLY A 100 5.19 -7.01 -12.42
N ALA A 101 5.74 -7.66 -11.41
CA ALA A 101 5.21 -7.62 -10.05
C ALA A 101 6.32 -7.72 -9.02
N VAL A 102 6.05 -7.21 -7.83
CA VAL A 102 6.86 -7.46 -6.65
C VAL A 102 6.28 -8.67 -5.94
N VAL A 103 7.09 -9.71 -5.75
CA VAL A 103 6.71 -10.93 -5.04
C VAL A 103 7.31 -10.86 -3.65
N GLN A 104 6.45 -10.95 -2.63
CA GLN A 104 6.87 -10.98 -1.23
C GLN A 104 6.71 -12.40 -0.68
N GLY A 105 7.78 -12.94 -0.11
CA GLY A 105 7.74 -14.16 0.68
C GLY A 105 7.55 -13.80 2.15
N VAL A 106 6.48 -14.26 2.76
CA VAL A 106 6.10 -13.95 4.13
C VAL A 106 5.91 -15.23 4.95
N ASP A 107 6.02 -15.11 6.27
CA ASP A 107 5.60 -16.17 7.21
C ASP A 107 4.15 -15.89 7.62
N PRO A 108 3.17 -16.75 7.24
CA PRO A 108 1.75 -16.50 7.50
C PRO A 108 1.42 -16.30 8.98
N ALA A 109 2.11 -17.06 9.86
CA ALA A 109 1.85 -17.01 11.30
C ALA A 109 2.30 -15.69 11.95
N LEU A 110 3.34 -15.06 11.41
CA LEU A 110 3.86 -13.79 11.89
C LEU A 110 3.24 -12.60 11.14
N GLU A 111 2.95 -12.76 9.86
CA GLU A 111 2.37 -11.72 9.00
C GLU A 111 1.00 -11.26 9.51
N SER A 112 0.17 -12.18 10.00
CA SER A 112 -1.14 -11.86 10.59
C SER A 112 -1.09 -10.89 11.78
N LYS A 113 0.09 -10.73 12.41
CA LYS A 113 0.30 -9.80 13.54
C LYS A 113 0.75 -8.41 13.12
N VAL A 114 1.25 -8.26 11.89
CA VAL A 114 1.87 -7.01 11.41
C VAL A 114 1.11 -6.38 10.25
N SER A 115 0.26 -7.13 9.56
CA SER A 115 -0.52 -6.63 8.44
C SER A 115 -2.00 -7.02 8.54
N VAL A 116 -2.85 -6.24 7.88
CA VAL A 116 -4.30 -6.51 7.77
C VAL A 116 -4.64 -7.30 6.50
N ILE A 117 -3.66 -7.90 5.84
CA ILE A 117 -3.87 -8.64 4.57
C ILE A 117 -4.91 -9.75 4.78
N ALA A 118 -4.80 -10.51 5.87
CA ALA A 118 -5.74 -11.59 6.18
C ALA A 118 -7.21 -11.10 6.24
N GLU A 119 -7.45 -9.91 6.80
CA GLU A 119 -8.79 -9.31 6.91
C GLU A 119 -9.31 -8.77 5.57
N LYS A 120 -8.42 -8.43 4.65
CA LYS A 120 -8.74 -7.85 3.33
C LYS A 120 -8.86 -8.88 2.22
N MET A 121 -8.60 -10.14 2.53
CA MET A 121 -8.78 -11.22 1.54
C MET A 121 -10.25 -11.36 1.17
N THR A 122 -10.53 -11.43 -0.11
CA THR A 122 -11.90 -11.66 -0.63
C THR A 122 -12.19 -13.14 -0.84
N THR A 123 -11.14 -13.94 -1.07
CA THR A 123 -11.23 -15.38 -1.30
C THR A 123 -9.95 -16.04 -0.81
N GLY A 124 -10.05 -17.25 -0.29
CA GLY A 124 -8.91 -17.98 0.26
C GLY A 124 -8.55 -17.56 1.70
N SER A 125 -7.40 -17.99 2.17
CA SER A 125 -6.87 -17.72 3.51
C SER A 125 -5.36 -17.51 3.45
N LEU A 126 -4.82 -16.69 4.34
CA LEU A 126 -3.36 -16.50 4.48
C LEU A 126 -2.66 -17.81 4.85
N ASP A 127 -3.35 -18.69 5.59
CA ASP A 127 -2.83 -20.00 6.00
C ASP A 127 -2.58 -20.94 4.82
N SER A 128 -3.15 -20.66 3.64
CA SER A 128 -2.87 -21.41 2.41
C SER A 128 -1.42 -21.27 1.94
N LEU A 129 -0.66 -20.28 2.46
CA LEU A 129 0.78 -20.14 2.20
C LEU A 129 1.63 -21.09 3.06
N ALA A 130 1.17 -22.35 3.23
CA ALA A 130 1.87 -23.33 4.03
C ALA A 130 3.26 -23.65 3.46
N GLN A 131 4.19 -23.91 4.36
CA GLN A 131 5.57 -24.23 3.99
C GLN A 131 5.62 -25.52 3.18
N GLY A 132 6.26 -25.48 2.01
CA GLY A 132 6.39 -26.63 1.09
C GLY A 132 5.34 -26.66 -0.01
N GLU A 133 4.26 -25.92 0.11
CA GLU A 133 3.30 -25.68 -0.95
C GLU A 133 3.68 -24.40 -1.71
N PHE A 134 3.61 -24.46 -3.03
CA PHE A 134 3.91 -23.31 -3.88
C PHE A 134 2.61 -22.55 -4.18
N ASN A 135 1.98 -22.01 -3.14
CA ASN A 135 0.80 -21.19 -3.24
C ASN A 135 1.19 -19.70 -3.30
N ILE A 136 0.34 -18.91 -3.95
CA ILE A 136 0.53 -17.45 -4.07
C ILE A 136 -0.80 -16.74 -3.89
N ILE A 137 -0.78 -15.63 -3.16
CA ILE A 137 -1.90 -14.72 -3.05
C ILE A 137 -1.67 -13.57 -4.00
N LEU A 138 -2.67 -13.27 -4.82
CA LEU A 138 -2.62 -12.19 -5.80
C LEU A 138 -3.59 -11.07 -5.42
N GLY A 139 -3.19 -9.83 -5.64
CA GLY A 139 -4.12 -8.72 -5.59
C GLY A 139 -5.22 -8.90 -6.66
N LYS A 140 -6.47 -8.62 -6.31
CA LYS A 140 -7.65 -8.81 -7.17
C LYS A 140 -7.46 -8.21 -8.58
N GLU A 141 -6.99 -6.98 -8.66
CA GLU A 141 -6.77 -6.30 -9.94
C GLU A 141 -5.67 -6.97 -10.76
N LEU A 142 -4.61 -7.45 -10.11
CA LEU A 142 -3.53 -8.18 -10.77
C LEU A 142 -4.01 -9.53 -11.30
N ALA A 143 -4.80 -10.27 -10.53
CA ALA A 143 -5.40 -11.54 -10.94
C ALA A 143 -6.32 -11.36 -12.16
N LEU A 144 -7.19 -10.35 -12.13
CA LEU A 144 -8.05 -9.98 -13.26
C LEU A 144 -7.23 -9.61 -14.50
N TRP A 145 -6.16 -8.83 -14.31
CA TRP A 145 -5.31 -8.42 -15.43
C TRP A 145 -4.55 -9.60 -16.03
N LEU A 146 -4.01 -10.50 -15.21
CA LEU A 146 -3.35 -11.72 -15.65
C LEU A 146 -4.33 -12.71 -16.29
N GLY A 147 -5.62 -12.60 -16.00
CA GLY A 147 -6.67 -13.51 -16.45
C GLY A 147 -6.68 -14.83 -15.69
N VAL A 148 -6.36 -14.80 -14.40
CA VAL A 148 -6.32 -15.98 -13.51
C VAL A 148 -7.26 -15.82 -12.33
N GLY A 149 -7.76 -16.93 -11.82
CA GLY A 149 -8.59 -17.02 -10.63
C GLY A 149 -8.02 -18.01 -9.61
N VAL A 150 -8.73 -18.17 -8.51
CA VAL A 150 -8.38 -19.16 -7.49
C VAL A 150 -8.46 -20.57 -8.09
N GLY A 151 -7.41 -21.37 -7.88
CA GLY A 151 -7.24 -22.71 -8.46
C GLY A 151 -6.42 -22.73 -9.75
N ASP A 152 -6.16 -21.58 -10.36
CA ASP A 152 -5.30 -21.48 -11.54
C ASP A 152 -3.82 -21.48 -11.15
N ASN A 153 -2.95 -21.59 -12.16
CA ASN A 153 -1.52 -21.56 -11.98
C ASN A 153 -0.92 -20.30 -12.61
N VAL A 154 0.06 -19.73 -11.92
CA VAL A 154 0.91 -18.66 -12.43
C VAL A 154 2.37 -19.07 -12.37
N VAL A 155 3.16 -18.60 -13.33
CA VAL A 155 4.60 -18.80 -13.33
C VAL A 155 5.28 -17.51 -12.93
N ALA A 156 6.03 -17.54 -11.83
CA ALA A 156 6.88 -16.43 -11.42
C ALA A 156 8.27 -16.61 -12.00
N THR A 157 8.75 -15.61 -12.70
CA THR A 157 10.13 -15.49 -13.19
C THR A 157 10.81 -14.39 -12.42
N LEU A 158 11.73 -14.76 -11.51
CA LEU A 158 12.38 -13.84 -10.61
C LEU A 158 13.63 -13.25 -11.27
N ALA A 159 13.86 -11.97 -11.05
CA ALA A 159 15.01 -11.24 -11.60
C ALA A 159 16.34 -11.56 -10.88
N GLU A 160 16.34 -12.49 -9.93
CA GLU A 160 17.53 -12.91 -9.22
C GLU A 160 18.46 -13.68 -10.16
N VAL A 161 19.50 -13.00 -10.60
CA VAL A 161 20.51 -13.58 -11.48
C VAL A 161 21.52 -14.33 -10.62
N GLN A 162 21.38 -15.64 -10.51
CA GLN A 162 22.48 -16.46 -10.01
C GLN A 162 23.53 -16.60 -11.14
N GLY A 163 24.70 -16.02 -10.91
CA GLY A 163 25.86 -16.22 -11.79
C GLY A 163 26.27 -17.67 -11.76
N THR A 164 25.85 -18.46 -12.73
CA THR A 164 26.38 -19.80 -12.95
C THR A 164 27.55 -19.72 -13.93
N PRO A 165 28.49 -20.68 -13.92
CA PRO A 165 29.57 -20.72 -14.91
C PRO A 165 29.09 -20.74 -16.36
N LEU A 166 27.83 -21.01 -16.62
CA LEU A 166 27.20 -21.08 -17.94
C LEU A 166 26.37 -19.81 -18.28
N GLY A 167 26.39 -18.78 -17.42
CA GLY A 167 25.66 -17.53 -17.62
C GLY A 167 24.57 -17.27 -16.58
N ALA A 168 23.90 -16.14 -16.72
CA ALA A 168 22.81 -15.73 -15.85
C ALA A 168 21.53 -16.48 -16.22
N MET A 169 21.00 -17.29 -15.31
CA MET A 169 19.71 -17.98 -15.49
C MET A 169 18.63 -17.36 -14.61
N ALA A 170 17.50 -16.96 -15.21
CA ALA A 170 16.33 -16.52 -14.46
C ALA A 170 15.69 -17.74 -13.75
N ARG A 171 15.36 -17.57 -12.46
CA ARG A 171 14.63 -18.61 -11.71
C ARG A 171 13.13 -18.51 -12.00
N THR A 172 12.60 -19.57 -12.55
CA THR A 172 11.17 -19.73 -12.82
C THR A 172 10.56 -20.75 -11.87
N LYS A 173 9.40 -20.41 -11.28
CA LYS A 173 8.65 -21.33 -10.43
C LYS A 173 7.15 -21.19 -10.70
N ARG A 174 6.44 -22.30 -10.70
CA ARG A 174 4.99 -22.34 -10.80
C ARG A 174 4.39 -22.26 -9.41
N PHE A 175 3.33 -21.46 -9.30
CA PHE A 175 2.56 -21.26 -8.08
C PHE A 175 1.08 -21.51 -8.36
N HIS A 176 0.35 -21.96 -7.35
CA HIS A 176 -1.11 -22.09 -7.36
C HIS A 176 -1.74 -20.84 -6.73
N VAL A 177 -2.74 -20.27 -7.37
CA VAL A 177 -3.46 -19.07 -6.91
C VAL A 177 -4.54 -19.43 -5.91
#